data_2e760b2b00d5005a4ae4e90ed35c0b8a
#
_entry.id   2e760b2b00d5005a4ae4e90ed35c0b8a
#
_cell.length_a   1.000
_cell.length_b   1.000
_cell.length_c   1.000
_cell.angle_alpha   90.00
_cell.angle_beta   90.00
_cell.angle_gamma   90.00
#
_symmetry.space_group_name_H-M   'P 1'
#
loop_
_entity.id
_entity.type
_entity.pdbx_description
1 polymer ?
#
loop_
_entity_poly.entity_id
_entity_poly.type
_entity_poly.pdbx_seq_one_letter_code
_entity_poly.pdbx_strand_id
1 'polypeptide(L)'
;TYAEKIDLIDKISSGDMHISLGYAEADKGYDYLSPLTSLDSDNILNGTKTLVLNGSNAKKLIISCMKDNKFNLIILDSDTDGVSINSFSTVDGQSCSEISFENVVVSDSNIVATGDEAINLLNETINLAVLCVSAEAVGCMESCYFKTLEYTKGREQFGQPISNFQVLQHRMVDMFIESELAKSLLIKAMLEVNNNSEEMYKHVSALKSYIGKSGKLSAKEAVQLHGGMGVSEEMMIGHYLKKMISIDALFGNADYHLKKFAS
;
A
#
# COMPACT_ATOMS: atom_id res chain seq x y z
N THR A 1 1.58 12.68 -26.31
CA THR A 1 2.52 12.12 -27.32
C THR A 1 3.53 11.19 -26.64
N TYR A 2 4.27 10.37 -27.41
CA TYR A 2 5.33 9.51 -26.88
C TYR A 2 6.45 10.31 -26.18
N ALA A 3 6.80 11.46 -26.74
CA ALA A 3 7.80 12.36 -26.16
C ALA A 3 7.37 12.91 -24.80
N GLU A 4 6.11 13.26 -24.61
CA GLU A 4 5.58 13.71 -23.31
C GLU A 4 5.61 12.60 -22.26
N LYS A 5 5.34 11.36 -22.66
CA LYS A 5 5.43 10.20 -21.76
C LYS A 5 6.85 9.97 -21.27
N ILE A 6 7.85 10.09 -22.16
CA ILE A 6 9.27 9.96 -21.79
C ILE A 6 9.68 11.09 -20.85
N ASP A 7 9.37 12.35 -21.16
CA ASP A 7 9.67 13.49 -20.30
C ASP A 7 9.06 13.32 -18.89
N LEU A 8 7.83 12.80 -18.82
CA LEU A 8 7.16 12.53 -17.55
C LEU A 8 7.89 11.44 -16.74
N ILE A 9 8.29 10.34 -17.41
CA ILE A 9 9.04 9.25 -16.76
C ILE A 9 10.40 9.74 -16.26
N ASP A 10 11.11 10.55 -17.07
CA ASP A 10 12.41 11.09 -16.70
C ASP A 10 12.30 12.00 -15.46
N LYS A 11 11.28 12.87 -15.41
CA LYS A 11 11.02 13.73 -14.24
C LYS A 11 10.63 12.95 -12.99
N ILE A 12 9.87 11.85 -13.12
CA ILE A 12 9.54 10.97 -12.00
C ILE A 12 10.81 10.27 -11.51
N SER A 13 11.62 9.75 -12.43
CA SER A 13 12.84 8.99 -12.11
C SER A 13 13.91 9.86 -11.48
N SER A 14 14.01 11.15 -11.86
CA SER A 14 14.92 12.12 -11.24
C SER A 14 14.43 12.65 -9.89
N GLY A 15 13.16 12.43 -9.55
CA GLY A 15 12.53 12.99 -8.35
C GLY A 15 12.04 14.44 -8.50
N ASP A 16 12.11 15.02 -9.71
CA ASP A 16 11.66 16.39 -9.98
C ASP A 16 10.13 16.51 -10.03
N MET A 17 9.43 15.37 -10.17
CA MET A 17 7.99 15.30 -10.21
C MET A 17 7.45 14.12 -9.42
N HIS A 18 6.42 14.36 -8.61
CA HIS A 18 5.60 13.34 -7.98
C HIS A 18 4.24 13.26 -8.65
N ILE A 19 3.77 12.02 -8.87
CA ILE A 19 2.43 11.72 -9.35
C ILE A 19 1.75 10.84 -8.32
N SER A 20 0.49 11.14 -7.98
CA SER A 20 -0.30 10.33 -7.06
C SER A 20 -1.50 9.71 -7.75
N LEU A 21 -1.87 8.52 -7.29
CA LEU A 21 -3.01 7.76 -7.81
C LEU A 21 -4.20 7.87 -6.85
N GLY A 22 -5.28 8.51 -7.29
CA GLY A 22 -6.55 8.59 -6.59
C GLY A 22 -7.55 7.57 -7.15
N TYR A 23 -7.65 6.41 -6.50
CA TYR A 23 -8.51 5.31 -6.92
C TYR A 23 -9.56 4.92 -5.86
N ALA A 24 -9.25 5.14 -4.57
CA ALA A 24 -10.08 4.74 -3.45
C ALA A 24 -11.11 5.82 -3.09
N GLU A 25 -12.28 5.39 -2.62
CA GLU A 25 -13.37 6.25 -2.12
C GLU A 25 -13.90 5.70 -0.80
N ALA A 26 -14.25 6.57 0.14
CA ALA A 26 -14.63 6.19 1.51
C ALA A 26 -15.80 5.19 1.54
N ASP A 27 -16.82 5.40 0.70
CA ASP A 27 -18.05 4.61 0.71
C ASP A 27 -17.96 3.32 -0.12
N LYS A 28 -16.82 3.08 -0.78
CA LYS A 28 -16.62 1.92 -1.66
C LYS A 28 -15.74 0.82 -1.06
N GLY A 29 -15.12 1.07 0.07
CA GLY A 29 -14.18 0.11 0.67
C GLY A 29 -13.07 -0.25 -0.32
N TYR A 30 -12.98 -1.52 -0.71
CA TYR A 30 -11.99 -2.00 -1.70
C TYR A 30 -12.59 -2.23 -3.10
N ASP A 31 -13.84 -1.82 -3.35
CA ASP A 31 -14.42 -1.80 -4.70
C ASP A 31 -13.99 -0.53 -5.43
N TYR A 32 -12.83 -0.59 -6.07
CA TYR A 32 -12.24 0.54 -6.79
C TYR A 32 -12.59 0.59 -8.28
N LEU A 33 -13.34 -0.41 -8.80
CA LEU A 33 -13.76 -0.46 -10.20
C LEU A 33 -15.13 0.19 -10.45
N SER A 34 -15.84 0.56 -9.39
CA SER A 34 -17.15 1.24 -9.45
C SER A 34 -17.10 2.59 -8.71
N PRO A 35 -16.22 3.53 -9.10
CA PRO A 35 -16.10 4.80 -8.40
C PRO A 35 -17.38 5.64 -8.48
N LEU A 36 -17.64 6.42 -7.44
CA LEU A 36 -18.69 7.45 -7.41
C LEU A 36 -18.24 8.75 -8.10
N THR A 37 -16.93 9.01 -8.11
CA THR A 37 -16.36 10.12 -8.89
C THR A 37 -16.76 9.99 -10.34
N SER A 38 -17.38 11.03 -10.89
CA SER A 38 -17.96 11.01 -12.23
C SER A 38 -17.50 12.17 -13.08
N LEU A 39 -17.37 11.90 -14.36
CA LEU A 39 -17.15 12.86 -15.43
C LEU A 39 -18.44 12.89 -16.27
N ASP A 40 -19.08 14.06 -16.36
CA ASP A 40 -20.32 14.20 -17.11
C ASP A 40 -20.10 14.32 -18.65
N SER A 41 -21.19 14.54 -19.39
CA SER A 41 -21.14 14.71 -20.87
C SER A 41 -20.33 15.92 -21.31
N ASP A 42 -20.25 16.95 -20.49
CA ASP A 42 -19.51 18.19 -20.75
C ASP A 42 -18.07 18.13 -20.24
N ASN A 43 -17.61 16.94 -19.85
CA ASN A 43 -16.30 16.70 -19.25
C ASN A 43 -16.07 17.46 -17.92
N ILE A 44 -17.08 17.59 -17.11
CA ILE A 44 -16.98 18.17 -15.78
C ILE A 44 -16.82 17.05 -14.74
N LEU A 45 -15.70 17.04 -14.03
CA LEU A 45 -15.39 16.07 -12.98
C LEU A 45 -15.90 16.53 -11.63
N ASN A 46 -16.63 15.64 -10.94
CA ASN A 46 -17.07 15.80 -9.57
C ASN A 46 -16.86 14.52 -8.76
N GLY A 47 -16.50 14.66 -7.49
CA GLY A 47 -16.33 13.55 -6.56
C GLY A 47 -15.20 13.73 -5.58
N THR A 48 -14.86 12.66 -4.84
CA THR A 48 -13.82 12.70 -3.81
C THR A 48 -13.04 11.40 -3.81
N LYS A 49 -11.71 11.49 -3.75
CA LYS A 49 -10.80 10.37 -3.56
C LYS A 49 -10.19 10.43 -2.17
N THR A 50 -10.12 9.29 -1.51
CA THR A 50 -9.51 9.15 -0.19
C THR A 50 -8.23 8.30 -0.25
N LEU A 51 -7.43 8.36 0.80
CA LEU A 51 -6.19 7.59 0.93
C LEU A 51 -5.24 7.76 -0.27
N VAL A 52 -5.18 8.97 -0.83
CA VAL A 52 -4.25 9.29 -1.92
C VAL A 52 -2.86 9.48 -1.32
N LEU A 53 -2.00 8.49 -1.50
CA LEU A 53 -0.64 8.52 -0.97
C LEU A 53 0.16 9.67 -1.57
N ASN A 54 0.80 10.46 -0.69
CA ASN A 54 1.64 11.60 -1.04
C ASN A 54 0.93 12.66 -1.91
N GLY A 55 -0.40 12.75 -1.83
CA GLY A 55 -1.21 13.66 -2.67
C GLY A 55 -0.83 15.13 -2.54
N SER A 56 -0.40 15.58 -1.34
CA SER A 56 0.04 16.96 -1.10
C SER A 56 1.30 17.38 -1.86
N ASN A 57 2.16 16.44 -2.23
CA ASN A 57 3.40 16.71 -2.95
C ASN A 57 3.28 16.39 -4.45
N ALA A 58 2.14 15.84 -4.88
CA ALA A 58 1.93 15.50 -6.27
C ALA A 58 1.73 16.75 -7.12
N LYS A 59 2.41 16.82 -8.24
CA LYS A 59 2.16 17.82 -9.29
C LYS A 59 1.08 17.36 -10.27
N LYS A 60 0.94 16.06 -10.42
CA LYS A 60 -0.11 15.44 -11.23
C LYS A 60 -0.83 14.35 -10.46
N LEU A 61 -2.11 14.22 -10.74
CA LEU A 61 -3.02 13.25 -10.15
C LEU A 61 -3.56 12.34 -11.24
N ILE A 62 -3.42 11.02 -11.08
CA ILE A 62 -4.14 10.05 -11.89
C ILE A 62 -5.39 9.64 -11.12
N ILE A 63 -6.57 9.86 -11.72
CA ILE A 63 -7.86 9.71 -11.05
C ILE A 63 -8.71 8.70 -11.81
N SER A 64 -9.30 7.74 -11.08
CA SER A 64 -10.34 6.87 -11.62
C SER A 64 -11.71 7.55 -11.55
N CYS A 65 -12.49 7.48 -12.62
CA CYS A 65 -13.86 8.04 -12.64
C CYS A 65 -14.77 7.26 -13.60
N MET A 66 -16.06 7.47 -13.48
CA MET A 66 -17.06 6.95 -14.43
C MET A 66 -17.48 8.05 -15.40
N LYS A 67 -17.55 7.73 -16.70
CA LYS A 67 -18.17 8.55 -17.75
C LYS A 67 -19.04 7.66 -18.64
N ASP A 68 -20.29 7.99 -18.83
CA ASP A 68 -21.23 7.23 -19.68
C ASP A 68 -21.24 5.73 -19.37
N ASN A 69 -21.26 5.36 -18.08
CA ASN A 69 -21.15 3.99 -17.58
C ASN A 69 -19.85 3.25 -17.97
N LYS A 70 -18.82 3.97 -18.40
CA LYS A 70 -17.49 3.42 -18.67
C LYS A 70 -16.50 3.89 -17.62
N PHE A 71 -15.63 2.99 -17.21
CA PHE A 71 -14.52 3.29 -16.33
C PHE A 71 -13.44 4.08 -17.08
N ASN A 72 -12.90 5.12 -16.47
CA ASN A 72 -11.88 5.98 -17.08
C ASN A 72 -10.74 6.23 -16.09
N LEU A 73 -9.55 6.40 -16.61
CA LEU A 73 -8.40 6.98 -15.91
C LEU A 73 -8.07 8.30 -16.58
N ILE A 74 -8.00 9.36 -15.79
CA ILE A 74 -7.66 10.71 -16.23
C ILE A 74 -6.42 11.21 -15.49
N ILE A 75 -5.67 12.12 -16.10
CA ILE A 75 -4.53 12.80 -15.49
C ILE A 75 -4.80 14.31 -15.41
N LEU A 76 -4.61 14.89 -14.22
CA LEU A 76 -4.82 16.31 -13.95
C LEU A 76 -3.60 16.91 -13.27
N ASP A 77 -3.38 18.20 -13.45
CA ASP A 77 -2.48 18.95 -12.59
C ASP A 77 -3.14 19.16 -11.23
N SER A 78 -2.38 19.06 -10.15
CA SER A 78 -2.91 19.15 -8.78
C SER A 78 -3.41 20.57 -8.41
N ASP A 79 -2.99 21.57 -9.15
CA ASP A 79 -3.38 22.97 -9.03
C ASP A 79 -4.52 23.40 -9.99
N THR A 80 -5.16 22.42 -10.64
CA THR A 80 -6.33 22.68 -11.52
C THR A 80 -7.48 23.30 -10.71
N ASP A 81 -8.13 24.31 -11.26
CA ASP A 81 -9.29 24.94 -10.64
C ASP A 81 -10.37 23.91 -10.28
N GLY A 82 -10.88 23.98 -9.04
CA GLY A 82 -11.86 23.04 -8.51
C GLY A 82 -11.26 21.80 -7.84
N VAL A 83 -9.94 21.62 -7.82
CA VAL A 83 -9.25 20.59 -7.06
C VAL A 83 -8.92 21.09 -5.67
N SER A 84 -9.32 20.36 -4.64
CA SER A 84 -9.00 20.63 -3.24
C SER A 84 -8.30 19.45 -2.60
N ILE A 85 -7.14 19.70 -1.97
CA ILE A 85 -6.30 18.67 -1.34
C ILE A 85 -6.26 18.89 0.17
N ASN A 86 -6.80 17.94 0.92
CA ASN A 86 -6.76 17.93 2.39
C ASN A 86 -5.82 16.81 2.85
N SER A 87 -4.69 17.19 3.44
CA SER A 87 -3.63 16.25 3.79
C SER A 87 -3.63 15.89 5.27
N PHE A 88 -3.31 14.64 5.56
CA PHE A 88 -3.18 14.09 6.91
C PHE A 88 -2.05 13.06 6.95
N SER A 89 -1.61 12.72 8.16
CA SER A 89 -0.64 11.64 8.36
C SER A 89 -1.34 10.35 8.73
N THR A 90 -0.90 9.25 8.14
CA THR A 90 -1.32 7.91 8.54
C THR A 90 -0.66 7.49 9.87
N VAL A 91 -1.09 6.39 10.46
CA VAL A 91 -0.58 5.92 11.76
C VAL A 91 0.92 5.63 11.75
N ASP A 92 1.48 5.28 10.59
CA ASP A 92 2.92 5.07 10.36
C ASP A 92 3.67 6.33 9.92
N GLY A 93 3.00 7.49 9.94
CA GLY A 93 3.60 8.79 9.64
C GLY A 93 3.72 9.12 8.14
N GLN A 94 3.18 8.30 7.25
CA GLN A 94 3.16 8.63 5.82
C GLN A 94 2.18 9.77 5.52
N SER A 95 2.52 10.63 4.56
CA SER A 95 1.61 11.64 4.03
C SER A 95 0.53 11.00 3.17
N CYS A 96 -0.72 11.33 3.45
CA CYS A 96 -1.87 10.90 2.71
C CYS A 96 -2.84 12.07 2.52
N SER A 97 -3.70 12.00 1.52
CA SER A 97 -4.65 13.09 1.25
C SER A 97 -6.03 12.57 0.90
N GLU A 98 -7.02 13.36 1.23
CA GLU A 98 -8.34 13.35 0.62
C GLU A 98 -8.35 14.44 -0.45
N ILE A 99 -8.81 14.12 -1.66
CA ILE A 99 -8.83 15.03 -2.80
C ILE A 99 -10.25 15.13 -3.32
N SER A 100 -10.81 16.33 -3.27
CA SER A 100 -12.15 16.64 -3.77
C SER A 100 -12.08 17.38 -5.10
N PHE A 101 -13.01 17.08 -5.97
CA PHE A 101 -13.19 17.65 -7.30
C PHE A 101 -14.55 18.32 -7.36
N GLU A 102 -14.59 19.63 -7.60
CA GLU A 102 -15.81 20.41 -7.71
C GLU A 102 -15.82 21.15 -9.05
N ASN A 103 -16.63 20.69 -9.99
CA ASN A 103 -16.78 21.27 -11.32
C ASN A 103 -15.45 21.42 -12.08
N VAL A 104 -14.56 20.46 -11.96
CA VAL A 104 -13.25 20.47 -12.63
C VAL A 104 -13.42 20.18 -14.12
N VAL A 105 -12.97 21.09 -14.97
CA VAL A 105 -13.01 20.93 -16.42
C VAL A 105 -11.89 20.00 -16.88
N VAL A 106 -12.23 18.91 -17.54
CA VAL A 106 -11.29 17.89 -18.05
C VAL A 106 -11.27 17.92 -19.58
N SER A 107 -10.12 18.14 -20.17
CA SER A 107 -9.99 18.05 -21.64
C SER A 107 -9.86 16.59 -22.10
N ASP A 108 -10.19 16.29 -23.34
CA ASP A 108 -10.01 14.92 -23.89
C ASP A 108 -8.55 14.47 -23.85
N SER A 109 -7.60 15.40 -23.89
CA SER A 109 -6.17 15.10 -23.75
C SER A 109 -5.75 14.62 -22.36
N ASN A 110 -6.58 14.86 -21.35
CA ASN A 110 -6.37 14.39 -19.99
C ASN A 110 -6.80 12.92 -19.80
N ILE A 111 -7.58 12.36 -20.72
CA ILE A 111 -8.02 10.96 -20.65
C ILE A 111 -6.86 10.04 -21.00
N VAL A 112 -6.42 9.24 -20.02
CA VAL A 112 -5.30 8.29 -20.18
C VAL A 112 -5.76 7.00 -20.83
N ALA A 113 -6.89 6.45 -20.35
CA ALA A 113 -7.48 5.21 -20.86
C ALA A 113 -8.97 5.14 -20.52
N THR A 114 -9.73 4.32 -21.27
CA THR A 114 -11.17 4.15 -21.09
C THR A 114 -11.58 2.67 -21.14
N GLY A 115 -12.68 2.31 -20.43
CA GLY A 115 -13.26 0.98 -20.46
C GLY A 115 -12.29 -0.10 -19.97
N ASP A 116 -12.22 -1.22 -20.67
CA ASP A 116 -11.41 -2.38 -20.27
C ASP A 116 -9.91 -2.07 -20.21
N GLU A 117 -9.42 -1.18 -21.09
CA GLU A 117 -8.02 -0.75 -21.03
C GLU A 117 -7.71 -0.03 -19.70
N ALA A 118 -8.57 0.88 -19.29
CA ALA A 118 -8.41 1.60 -18.01
C ALA A 118 -8.51 0.66 -16.80
N ILE A 119 -9.41 -0.30 -16.83
CA ILE A 119 -9.57 -1.34 -15.81
C ILE A 119 -8.30 -2.19 -15.70
N ASN A 120 -7.76 -2.64 -16.84
CA ASN A 120 -6.56 -3.46 -16.88
C ASN A 120 -5.34 -2.69 -16.35
N LEU A 121 -5.14 -1.45 -16.80
CA LEU A 121 -4.05 -0.59 -16.30
C LEU A 121 -4.12 -0.36 -14.80
N LEU A 122 -5.32 -0.10 -14.25
CA LEU A 122 -5.48 0.06 -12.81
C LEU A 122 -5.20 -1.24 -12.06
N ASN A 123 -5.72 -2.37 -12.53
CA ASN A 123 -5.48 -3.67 -11.90
C ASN A 123 -3.99 -4.04 -11.90
N GLU A 124 -3.27 -3.85 -13.00
CA GLU A 124 -1.83 -4.06 -13.07
C GLU A 124 -1.08 -3.16 -12.10
N THR A 125 -1.42 -1.87 -12.06
CA THR A 125 -0.81 -0.89 -11.15
C THR A 125 -1.04 -1.28 -9.69
N ILE A 126 -2.26 -1.63 -9.31
CA ILE A 126 -2.58 -2.07 -7.94
C ILE A 126 -1.85 -3.38 -7.61
N ASN A 127 -1.77 -4.32 -8.54
CA ASN A 127 -1.06 -5.58 -8.32
C ASN A 127 0.43 -5.36 -8.04
N LEU A 128 1.08 -4.49 -8.81
CA LEU A 128 2.48 -4.09 -8.56
C LEU A 128 2.65 -3.33 -7.24
N ALA A 129 1.72 -2.44 -6.92
CA ALA A 129 1.72 -1.73 -5.64
C ALA A 129 1.58 -2.69 -4.45
N VAL A 130 0.70 -3.69 -4.55
CA VAL A 130 0.55 -4.77 -3.54
C VAL A 130 1.85 -5.54 -3.38
N LEU A 131 2.53 -5.89 -4.48
CA LEU A 131 3.83 -6.59 -4.43
C LEU A 131 4.90 -5.73 -3.72
N CYS A 132 4.98 -4.43 -4.04
CA CYS A 132 5.93 -3.51 -3.43
C CYS A 132 5.72 -3.34 -1.91
N VAL A 133 4.47 -3.08 -1.47
CA VAL A 133 4.19 -2.95 -0.03
C VAL A 133 4.33 -4.28 0.70
N SER A 134 4.16 -5.41 0.01
CA SER A 134 4.40 -6.74 0.57
C SER A 134 5.89 -7.00 0.77
N ALA A 135 6.75 -6.55 -0.13
CA ALA A 135 8.20 -6.62 0.04
C ALA A 135 8.66 -5.76 1.23
N GLU A 136 8.10 -4.56 1.39
CA GLU A 136 8.35 -3.72 2.57
C GLU A 136 7.92 -4.42 3.86
N ALA A 137 6.76 -5.09 3.86
CA ALA A 137 6.26 -5.84 5.01
C ALA A 137 7.19 -7.00 5.40
N VAL A 138 7.71 -7.75 4.44
CA VAL A 138 8.68 -8.83 4.69
C VAL A 138 9.94 -8.27 5.34
N GLY A 139 10.47 -7.14 4.86
CA GLY A 139 11.60 -6.45 5.49
C GLY A 139 11.31 -5.99 6.92
N CYS A 140 10.09 -5.52 7.20
CA CYS A 140 9.65 -5.18 8.55
C CYS A 140 9.58 -6.41 9.46
N MET A 141 9.07 -7.55 8.98
CA MET A 141 8.99 -8.80 9.75
C MET A 141 10.39 -9.30 10.12
N GLU A 142 11.31 -9.33 9.16
CA GLU A 142 12.71 -9.71 9.37
C GLU A 142 13.39 -8.79 10.38
N SER A 143 13.20 -7.47 10.25
CA SER A 143 13.75 -6.47 11.19
C SER A 143 13.15 -6.62 12.60
N CYS A 144 11.86 -6.89 12.73
CA CYS A 144 11.22 -7.17 14.01
C CYS A 144 11.86 -8.37 14.70
N TYR A 145 12.04 -9.47 13.97
CA TYR A 145 12.66 -10.68 14.49
C TYR A 145 14.09 -10.42 14.99
N PHE A 146 14.97 -9.87 14.14
CA PHE A 146 16.37 -9.67 14.51
C PHE A 146 16.53 -8.69 15.68
N LYS A 147 15.82 -7.57 15.67
CA LYS A 147 15.88 -6.59 16.77
C LYS A 147 15.35 -7.17 18.07
N THR A 148 14.30 -8.00 18.02
CA THR A 148 13.76 -8.68 19.20
C THR A 148 14.75 -9.71 19.75
N LEU A 149 15.39 -10.48 18.89
CA LEU A 149 16.43 -11.44 19.27
C LEU A 149 17.60 -10.75 20.00
N GLU A 150 18.11 -9.65 19.45
CA GLU A 150 19.21 -8.89 20.08
C GLU A 150 18.78 -8.24 21.41
N TYR A 151 17.59 -7.65 21.45
CA TYR A 151 17.07 -7.07 22.68
C TYR A 151 16.93 -8.11 23.80
N THR A 152 16.37 -9.29 23.51
CA THR A 152 16.14 -10.34 24.50
C THR A 152 17.44 -10.97 25.01
N LYS A 153 18.51 -10.99 24.21
CA LYS A 153 19.86 -11.41 24.61
C LYS A 153 20.52 -10.41 25.57
N GLY A 154 20.29 -9.11 25.34
CA GLY A 154 20.88 -8.05 26.16
C GLY A 154 20.07 -7.69 27.40
N ARG A 155 18.77 -8.00 27.44
CA ARG A 155 17.87 -7.65 28.55
C ARG A 155 17.92 -8.71 29.65
N GLU A 156 18.37 -8.34 30.82
CA GLU A 156 18.41 -9.24 31.99
C GLU A 156 17.22 -8.99 32.93
N GLN A 157 16.58 -10.06 33.36
CA GLN A 157 15.56 -10.12 34.40
C GLN A 157 15.64 -11.49 35.12
N PHE A 158 15.29 -11.52 36.41
CA PHE A 158 15.34 -12.76 37.19
C PHE A 158 16.72 -13.41 37.20
N GLY A 159 17.79 -12.58 37.13
CA GLY A 159 19.19 -13.02 37.23
C GLY A 159 19.80 -13.60 35.98
N GLN A 160 19.15 -13.47 34.79
CA GLN A 160 19.64 -13.95 33.52
C GLN A 160 19.06 -13.17 32.33
N PRO A 161 19.66 -13.26 31.11
CA PRO A 161 19.06 -12.76 29.88
C PRO A 161 17.66 -13.36 29.65
N ILE A 162 16.71 -12.53 29.24
CA ILE A 162 15.33 -13.01 29.05
C ILE A 162 15.22 -13.99 27.86
N SER A 163 16.18 -13.99 26.95
CA SER A 163 16.30 -14.98 25.88
C SER A 163 16.49 -16.42 26.37
N ASN A 164 16.88 -16.63 27.64
CA ASN A 164 17.05 -17.96 28.21
C ASN A 164 15.71 -18.61 28.62
N PHE A 165 14.62 -17.85 28.66
CA PHE A 165 13.30 -18.41 28.99
C PHE A 165 12.68 -19.09 27.76
N GLN A 166 12.41 -20.38 27.87
CA GLN A 166 11.92 -21.22 26.76
C GLN A 166 10.65 -20.64 26.09
N VAL A 167 9.73 -20.09 26.88
CA VAL A 167 8.50 -19.48 26.34
C VAL A 167 8.79 -18.29 25.41
N LEU A 168 9.86 -17.52 25.65
CA LEU A 168 10.26 -16.42 24.78
C LEU A 168 11.00 -16.94 23.54
N GLN A 169 11.78 -18.03 23.69
CA GLN A 169 12.44 -18.69 22.58
C GLN A 169 11.40 -19.21 21.57
N HIS A 170 10.34 -19.86 22.02
CA HIS A 170 9.27 -20.36 21.14
C HIS A 170 8.62 -19.21 20.35
N ARG A 171 8.28 -18.10 21.02
CA ARG A 171 7.72 -16.92 20.34
C ARG A 171 8.66 -16.35 19.26
N MET A 172 9.95 -16.27 19.54
CA MET A 172 10.94 -15.81 18.58
C MET A 172 11.10 -16.79 17.40
N VAL A 173 11.02 -18.10 17.66
CA VAL A 173 11.02 -19.12 16.59
C VAL A 173 9.78 -18.98 15.71
N ASP A 174 8.59 -18.75 16.29
CA ASP A 174 7.37 -18.51 15.51
C ASP A 174 7.52 -17.25 14.64
N MET A 175 8.06 -16.14 15.17
CA MET A 175 8.33 -14.92 14.39
C MET A 175 9.29 -15.21 13.23
N PHE A 176 10.32 -16.01 13.44
CA PHE A 176 11.27 -16.41 12.41
C PHE A 176 10.58 -17.23 11.31
N ILE A 177 9.80 -18.25 11.69
CA ILE A 177 9.07 -19.10 10.74
C ILE A 177 8.13 -18.26 9.87
N GLU A 178 7.33 -17.38 10.49
CA GLU A 178 6.40 -16.50 9.77
C GLU A 178 7.14 -15.57 8.78
N SER A 179 8.31 -15.06 9.16
CA SER A 179 9.14 -14.22 8.29
C SER A 179 9.69 -15.00 7.08
N GLU A 180 10.20 -16.21 7.28
CA GLU A 180 10.74 -17.05 6.21
C GLU A 180 9.64 -17.54 5.24
N LEU A 181 8.45 -17.85 5.76
CA LEU A 181 7.29 -18.19 4.92
C LEU A 181 6.83 -16.98 4.09
N ALA A 182 6.75 -15.78 4.70
CA ALA A 182 6.43 -14.56 3.99
C ALA A 182 7.44 -14.25 2.87
N LYS A 183 8.74 -14.43 3.15
CA LYS A 183 9.82 -14.26 2.17
C LYS A 183 9.72 -15.26 1.01
N SER A 184 9.38 -16.49 1.30
CA SER A 184 9.18 -17.53 0.27
C SER A 184 8.00 -17.21 -0.64
N LEU A 185 6.88 -16.73 -0.06
CA LEU A 185 5.72 -16.28 -0.83
C LEU A 185 6.03 -15.04 -1.66
N LEU A 186 6.83 -14.10 -1.14
CA LEU A 186 7.28 -12.91 -1.88
C LEU A 186 8.08 -13.32 -3.12
N ILE A 187 9.08 -14.21 -2.96
CA ILE A 187 9.88 -14.69 -4.07
C ILE A 187 9.00 -15.36 -5.13
N LYS A 188 8.05 -16.20 -4.70
CA LYS A 188 7.10 -16.85 -5.63
C LYS A 188 6.27 -15.80 -6.39
N ALA A 189 5.67 -14.83 -5.70
CA ALA A 189 4.89 -13.77 -6.33
C ALA A 189 5.71 -12.91 -7.31
N MET A 190 6.96 -12.58 -6.96
CA MET A 190 7.89 -11.86 -7.84
C MET A 190 8.19 -12.63 -9.12
N LEU A 191 8.42 -13.92 -9.03
CA LEU A 191 8.67 -14.78 -10.20
C LEU A 191 7.45 -14.86 -11.12
N GLU A 192 6.24 -14.99 -10.56
CA GLU A 192 5.01 -15.01 -11.36
C GLU A 192 4.76 -13.68 -12.08
N VAL A 193 4.98 -12.55 -11.39
CA VAL A 193 4.86 -11.22 -11.99
C VAL A 193 5.92 -11.00 -13.08
N ASN A 194 7.19 -11.39 -12.83
CA ASN A 194 8.26 -11.24 -13.82
C ASN A 194 8.04 -12.09 -15.09
N ASN A 195 7.39 -13.22 -14.95
CA ASN A 195 7.06 -14.12 -16.06
C ASN A 195 5.73 -13.79 -16.75
N ASN A 196 5.03 -12.73 -16.33
CA ASN A 196 3.68 -12.37 -16.79
C ASN A 196 2.71 -13.58 -16.76
N SER A 197 2.79 -14.37 -15.69
CA SER A 197 1.98 -15.57 -15.50
C SER A 197 0.49 -15.22 -15.36
N GLU A 198 -0.39 -16.06 -15.91
CA GLU A 198 -1.84 -15.91 -15.72
C GLU A 198 -2.24 -15.98 -14.23
N GLU A 199 -1.44 -16.65 -13.40
CA GLU A 199 -1.67 -16.76 -11.95
C GLU A 199 -1.03 -15.66 -11.11
N MET A 200 -0.37 -14.64 -11.72
CA MET A 200 0.35 -13.60 -10.97
C MET A 200 -0.54 -12.87 -9.96
N TYR A 201 -1.77 -12.52 -10.32
CA TYR A 201 -2.72 -11.86 -9.42
C TYR A 201 -3.09 -12.72 -8.21
N LYS A 202 -3.21 -14.03 -8.42
CA LYS A 202 -3.51 -15.01 -7.39
C LYS A 202 -2.35 -15.11 -6.38
N HIS A 203 -1.11 -15.23 -6.87
CA HIS A 203 0.08 -15.31 -6.01
C HIS A 203 0.34 -14.02 -5.23
N VAL A 204 0.15 -12.85 -5.85
CA VAL A 204 0.24 -11.55 -5.16
C VAL A 204 -0.84 -11.44 -4.09
N SER A 205 -2.07 -11.91 -4.37
CA SER A 205 -3.15 -11.91 -3.38
C SER A 205 -2.88 -12.89 -2.22
N ALA A 206 -2.34 -14.07 -2.49
CA ALA A 206 -1.93 -15.02 -1.45
C ALA A 206 -0.88 -14.41 -0.52
N LEU A 207 0.16 -13.78 -1.09
CA LEU A 207 1.20 -13.07 -0.35
C LEU A 207 0.59 -11.97 0.55
N LYS A 208 -0.23 -11.07 -0.02
CA LYS A 208 -0.81 -9.95 0.70
C LYS A 208 -1.73 -10.40 1.84
N SER A 209 -2.53 -11.44 1.60
CA SER A 209 -3.35 -12.06 2.65
C SER A 209 -2.51 -12.63 3.79
N TYR A 210 -1.42 -13.32 3.45
CA TYR A 210 -0.52 -13.90 4.44
C TYR A 210 0.14 -12.83 5.30
N ILE A 211 0.83 -11.86 4.70
CA ILE A 211 1.55 -10.82 5.44
C ILE A 211 0.62 -9.92 6.26
N GLY A 212 -0.59 -9.68 5.80
CA GLY A 212 -1.58 -8.88 6.54
C GLY A 212 -1.98 -9.50 7.87
N LYS A 213 -1.88 -10.83 8.01
CA LYS A 213 -2.13 -11.58 9.27
C LYS A 213 -0.85 -11.82 10.04
N SER A 214 0.09 -12.55 9.44
CA SER A 214 1.33 -12.98 10.10
C SER A 214 2.26 -11.81 10.42
N GLY A 215 2.34 -10.81 9.56
CA GLY A 215 3.17 -9.64 9.80
C GLY A 215 2.69 -8.78 10.97
N LYS A 216 1.39 -8.55 11.08
CA LYS A 216 0.82 -7.88 12.27
C LYS A 216 1.02 -8.69 13.55
N LEU A 217 0.89 -10.01 13.46
CA LEU A 217 1.14 -10.89 14.60
C LEU A 217 2.60 -10.81 15.03
N SER A 218 3.55 -10.95 14.11
CA SER A 218 4.99 -10.87 14.40
C SER A 218 5.37 -9.51 15.01
N ALA A 219 4.83 -8.40 14.48
CA ALA A 219 5.09 -7.07 15.03
C ALA A 219 4.50 -6.90 16.45
N LYS A 220 3.31 -7.45 16.72
CA LYS A 220 2.72 -7.46 18.08
C LYS A 220 3.55 -8.30 19.05
N GLU A 221 4.05 -9.46 18.61
CA GLU A 221 4.95 -10.30 19.39
C GLU A 221 6.26 -9.56 19.71
N ALA A 222 6.83 -8.86 18.75
CA ALA A 222 8.00 -8.02 18.95
C ALA A 222 7.75 -6.95 20.04
N VAL A 223 6.64 -6.21 19.96
CA VAL A 223 6.25 -5.23 21.00
C VAL A 223 6.11 -5.90 22.37
N GLN A 224 5.44 -7.05 22.44
CA GLN A 224 5.24 -7.79 23.68
C GLN A 224 6.57 -8.23 24.31
N LEU A 225 7.51 -8.73 23.50
CA LEU A 225 8.83 -9.19 23.97
C LEU A 225 9.75 -8.04 24.43
N HIS A 226 9.52 -6.82 23.95
CA HIS A 226 10.19 -5.61 24.43
C HIS A 226 9.52 -5.02 25.71
N GLY A 227 8.29 -5.46 26.03
CA GLY A 227 7.52 -4.93 27.16
C GLY A 227 7.25 -3.43 27.02
N GLY A 228 7.33 -2.67 28.12
CA GLY A 228 7.09 -1.22 28.09
C GLY A 228 7.97 -0.44 27.11
N MET A 229 9.18 -0.91 26.81
CA MET A 229 10.05 -0.29 25.81
C MET A 229 9.50 -0.44 24.39
N GLY A 230 8.77 -1.50 24.09
CA GLY A 230 8.21 -1.76 22.76
C GLY A 230 7.13 -0.77 22.32
N VAL A 231 6.55 0.00 23.26
CA VAL A 231 5.55 1.05 22.97
C VAL A 231 6.12 2.46 23.08
N SER A 232 7.41 2.62 23.42
CA SER A 232 8.06 3.93 23.45
C SER A 232 8.37 4.42 22.03
N GLU A 233 8.29 5.73 21.80
CA GLU A 233 8.65 6.34 20.50
C GLU A 233 10.15 6.25 20.18
N GLU A 234 10.98 5.98 21.18
CA GLU A 234 12.44 5.81 21.01
C GLU A 234 12.81 4.47 20.36
N MET A 235 11.93 3.46 20.47
CA MET A 235 12.18 2.12 19.95
C MET A 235 11.50 1.89 18.60
N MET A 236 12.28 1.43 17.63
CA MET A 236 11.79 1.16 16.26
C MET A 236 10.67 0.11 16.19
N ILE A 237 10.52 -0.73 17.19
CA ILE A 237 9.55 -1.84 17.20
C ILE A 237 8.11 -1.34 17.09
N GLY A 238 7.76 -0.27 17.81
CA GLY A 238 6.44 0.36 17.72
C GLY A 238 6.15 0.90 16.32
N HIS A 239 7.15 1.46 15.65
CA HIS A 239 7.02 1.97 14.29
C HIS A 239 6.78 0.85 13.28
N TYR A 240 7.43 -0.31 13.42
CA TYR A 240 7.14 -1.48 12.57
C TYR A 240 5.72 -1.98 12.75
N LEU A 241 5.17 -1.99 13.97
CA LEU A 241 3.76 -2.33 14.18
C LEU A 241 2.82 -1.35 13.49
N LYS A 242 3.04 -0.04 13.62
CA LYS A 242 2.29 1.01 12.94
C LYS A 242 2.36 0.79 11.41
N LYS A 243 3.55 0.51 10.88
CA LYS A 243 3.76 0.22 9.46
C LYS A 243 3.01 -1.01 8.97
N MET A 244 3.04 -2.11 9.73
CA MET A 244 2.30 -3.33 9.36
C MET A 244 0.79 -3.13 9.35
N ILE A 245 0.25 -2.28 10.24
CA ILE A 245 -1.17 -1.91 10.24
C ILE A 245 -1.51 -1.11 8.97
N SER A 246 -0.69 -0.12 8.60
CA SER A 246 -0.88 0.67 7.37
C SER A 246 -0.78 -0.20 6.13
N ILE A 247 0.23 -1.06 6.02
CA ILE A 247 0.40 -1.95 4.87
C ILE A 247 -0.81 -2.89 4.71
N ASP A 248 -1.36 -3.43 5.82
CA ASP A 248 -2.56 -4.28 5.72
C ASP A 248 -3.74 -3.53 5.12
N ALA A 249 -3.95 -2.26 5.48
CA ALA A 249 -5.06 -1.46 4.98
C ALA A 249 -4.89 -1.01 3.51
N LEU A 250 -3.65 -0.82 3.05
CA LEU A 250 -3.37 -0.34 1.69
C LEU A 250 -3.67 -1.40 0.63
N PHE A 251 -4.34 -0.99 -0.46
CA PHE A 251 -4.62 -1.81 -1.65
C PHE A 251 -5.42 -3.10 -1.38
N GLY A 252 -6.16 -3.15 -0.30
CA GLY A 252 -6.90 -4.32 0.16
C GLY A 252 -6.25 -5.01 1.37
N ASN A 253 -7.09 -5.35 2.36
CA ASN A 253 -6.63 -6.04 3.56
C ASN A 253 -6.48 -7.55 3.36
N ALA A 254 -6.00 -8.23 4.39
CA ALA A 254 -5.79 -9.68 4.37
C ALA A 254 -7.04 -10.48 3.96
N ASP A 255 -8.21 -10.09 4.43
CA ASP A 255 -9.45 -10.83 4.15
C ASP A 255 -9.98 -10.55 2.73
N TYR A 256 -9.80 -9.33 2.22
CA TYR A 256 -10.08 -8.99 0.81
C TYR A 256 -9.22 -9.83 -0.13
N HIS A 257 -7.91 -9.90 0.13
CA HIS A 257 -6.99 -10.68 -0.69
C HIS A 257 -7.17 -12.19 -0.54
N LEU A 258 -7.61 -12.68 0.62
CA LEU A 258 -7.98 -14.09 0.79
C LEU A 258 -9.17 -14.47 -0.09
N LYS A 259 -10.19 -13.62 -0.16
CA LYS A 259 -11.35 -13.84 -1.05
C LYS A 259 -10.92 -13.83 -2.52
N LYS A 260 -10.06 -12.85 -2.91
CA LYS A 260 -9.54 -12.74 -4.28
C LYS A 260 -8.65 -13.92 -4.68
N PHE A 261 -7.94 -14.53 -3.73
CA PHE A 261 -7.15 -15.74 -3.96
C PHE A 261 -8.04 -16.97 -4.17
N ALA A 262 -9.18 -17.04 -3.47
CA ALA A 262 -10.08 -18.18 -3.48
C ALA A 262 -11.07 -18.17 -4.67
N SER A 263 -11.25 -17.02 -5.37
CA SER A 263 -12.08 -16.87 -6.57
C SER A 263 -11.33 -17.33 -7.83
#